data_0e761a77b1c36be383a8ba9a923f9923
#
_entry.id   0e761a77b1c36be383a8ba9a923f9923
#
_cell.length_a   1.000
_cell.length_b   1.000
_cell.length_c   1.000
_cell.angle_alpha   90.00
_cell.angle_beta   90.00
_cell.angle_gamma   90.00
#
_symmetry.space_group_name_H-M   'P 1'
#
loop_
_entity.id
_entity.type
_entity.pdbx_description
1 polymer ?
#
loop_
_entity_poly.entity_id
_entity_poly.type
_entity_poly.pdbx_seq_one_letter_code
_entity_poly.pdbx_strand_id
1 'polypeptide(L)'
;MEIQAVDTVNVIQNGAFDLSIMSLFFRADPIVKLVILGLFLSSVWSWAIIINKIKIIKKLNIVTKKFEEIFWSSNSLEDLYTKTESKNDHAMISTFNKAMIEWLRIRGTKLKDQMESRLNNTLNSSINNEMTKLEKNMIFLASLGSSAPFVGLFGTVWGIMNSFQAIGITKNTSLAVVAPGIAEALFATALGLVAAIPAVIAYNKISSVLDNYSVRLETFAQEFVGRVTRK
;
A
#
# COMPACT_ATOMS: atom_id res chain seq x y z
N MET A 1 13.04 -4.75 62.45
CA MET A 1 13.65 -5.37 61.25
C MET A 1 12.72 -5.39 60.02
N GLU A 2 11.41 -5.37 60.19
CA GLU A 2 10.44 -5.33 59.07
C GLU A 2 10.32 -3.96 58.36
N ILE A 3 10.54 -2.84 59.08
CA ILE A 3 10.39 -1.50 58.46
C ILE A 3 11.49 -1.22 57.43
N GLN A 4 12.72 -1.72 57.64
CA GLN A 4 13.82 -1.54 56.69
C GLN A 4 13.63 -2.36 55.39
N ALA A 5 12.92 -3.49 55.44
CA ALA A 5 12.63 -4.31 54.24
C ALA A 5 11.59 -3.66 53.33
N VAL A 6 10.60 -2.97 53.93
CA VAL A 6 9.57 -2.25 53.17
C VAL A 6 10.13 -1.01 52.47
N ASP A 7 11.04 -0.28 53.11
CA ASP A 7 11.70 0.89 52.51
C ASP A 7 12.63 0.48 51.36
N THR A 8 13.34 -0.64 51.50
CA THR A 8 14.19 -1.15 50.40
C THR A 8 13.38 -1.64 49.19
N VAL A 9 12.21 -2.25 49.38
CA VAL A 9 11.31 -2.66 48.30
C VAL A 9 10.72 -1.44 47.60
N ASN A 10 10.33 -0.40 48.32
CA ASN A 10 9.82 0.85 47.74
C ASN A 10 10.89 1.65 47.00
N VAL A 11 12.15 1.62 47.44
CA VAL A 11 13.28 2.24 46.74
C VAL A 11 13.63 1.48 45.47
N ILE A 12 13.50 0.16 45.46
CA ILE A 12 13.68 -0.67 44.25
C ILE A 12 12.54 -0.45 43.23
N GLN A 13 11.30 -0.28 43.72
CA GLN A 13 10.17 0.04 42.84
C GLN A 13 10.23 1.46 42.23
N ASN A 14 10.71 2.43 42.98
CA ASN A 14 10.90 3.82 42.53
C ASN A 14 12.17 4.03 41.69
N GLY A 15 13.13 3.09 41.74
CA GLY A 15 14.32 3.05 40.90
C GLY A 15 14.17 2.19 39.60
N ALA A 16 13.04 1.50 39.45
CA ALA A 16 12.76 0.77 38.23
C ALA A 16 12.63 1.77 37.06
N PHE A 17 13.56 1.73 36.12
CA PHE A 17 13.47 2.48 34.88
C PHE A 17 12.11 2.21 34.26
N ASP A 18 11.27 3.23 34.21
CA ASP A 18 9.98 3.17 33.54
C ASP A 18 10.22 3.07 32.02
N LEU A 19 10.34 1.83 31.54
CA LEU A 19 10.51 1.50 30.13
C LEU A 19 9.17 1.56 29.35
N SER A 20 8.22 2.32 29.86
CA SER A 20 6.99 2.60 29.14
C SER A 20 7.30 3.24 27.78
N ILE A 21 6.59 2.82 26.74
CA ILE A 21 6.75 3.36 25.37
C ILE A 21 6.69 4.90 25.35
N MET A 22 5.83 5.46 26.21
CA MET A 22 5.68 6.91 26.34
C MET A 22 6.91 7.57 26.97
N SER A 23 7.50 6.97 28.03
CA SER A 23 8.71 7.50 28.66
C SER A 23 9.92 7.42 27.73
N LEU A 24 10.05 6.34 26.96
CA LEU A 24 11.09 6.18 25.93
C LEU A 24 10.97 7.28 24.86
N PHE A 25 9.76 7.55 24.39
CA PHE A 25 9.55 8.61 23.38
C PHE A 25 9.89 10.01 23.92
N PHE A 26 9.45 10.37 25.16
CA PHE A 26 9.70 11.71 25.68
C PHE A 26 11.17 11.97 26.07
N ARG A 27 11.93 10.94 26.39
CA ARG A 27 13.36 11.05 26.70
C ARG A 27 14.26 11.03 25.50
N ALA A 28 13.80 10.44 24.37
CA ALA A 28 14.60 10.26 23.19
C ALA A 28 15.19 11.57 22.65
N ASP A 29 16.34 11.46 22.00
CA ASP A 29 16.97 12.54 21.25
C ASP A 29 16.03 13.11 20.18
N PRO A 30 16.06 14.41 19.84
CA PRO A 30 15.23 15.03 18.82
C PRO A 30 15.24 14.29 17.48
N ILE A 31 16.39 13.77 17.05
CA ILE A 31 16.52 13.04 15.78
C ILE A 31 15.82 11.70 15.88
N VAL A 32 15.99 10.95 16.98
CA VAL A 32 15.29 9.67 17.21
C VAL A 32 13.78 9.90 17.30
N LYS A 33 13.33 11.00 17.93
CA LYS A 33 11.92 11.39 17.96
C LYS A 33 11.35 11.62 16.57
N LEU A 34 12.07 12.31 15.69
CA LEU A 34 11.65 12.54 14.31
C LEU A 34 11.53 11.22 13.53
N VAL A 35 12.48 10.31 13.70
CA VAL A 35 12.45 8.97 13.11
C VAL A 35 11.21 8.19 13.58
N ILE A 36 10.98 8.12 14.88
CA ILE A 36 9.83 7.44 15.48
C ILE A 36 8.51 8.02 14.97
N LEU A 37 8.37 9.35 14.98
CA LEU A 37 7.16 10.03 14.54
C LEU A 37 6.91 9.81 13.03
N GLY A 38 7.96 9.93 12.21
CA GLY A 38 7.89 9.70 10.77
C GLY A 38 7.46 8.26 10.43
N LEU A 39 8.04 7.27 11.11
CA LEU A 39 7.67 5.86 10.94
C LEU A 39 6.24 5.59 11.39
N PHE A 40 5.80 6.17 12.51
CA PHE A 40 4.44 6.02 13.01
C PHE A 40 3.41 6.61 12.04
N LEU A 41 3.60 7.84 11.58
CA LEU A 41 2.71 8.49 10.62
C LEU A 41 2.66 7.73 9.29
N SER A 42 3.82 7.26 8.80
CA SER A 42 3.90 6.45 7.58
C SER A 42 3.18 5.12 7.74
N SER A 43 3.27 4.49 8.92
CA SER A 43 2.54 3.25 9.24
C SER A 43 1.02 3.47 9.21
N VAL A 44 0.52 4.53 9.86
CA VAL A 44 -0.92 4.86 9.84
C VAL A 44 -1.42 5.11 8.42
N TRP A 45 -0.65 5.86 7.61
CA TRP A 45 -0.98 6.11 6.22
C TRP A 45 -0.98 4.84 5.38
N SER A 46 -0.02 3.94 5.62
CA SER A 46 0.05 2.61 4.97
C SER A 46 -1.22 1.79 5.23
N TRP A 47 -1.69 1.73 6.47
CA TRP A 47 -2.92 1.04 6.82
C TRP A 47 -4.16 1.66 6.14
N ALA A 48 -4.22 2.99 6.02
CA ALA A 48 -5.30 3.66 5.30
C ALA A 48 -5.32 3.24 3.81
N ILE A 49 -4.14 3.17 3.15
CA ILE A 49 -4.01 2.71 1.78
C ILE A 49 -4.44 1.24 1.66
N ILE A 50 -3.97 0.36 2.54
CA ILE A 50 -4.26 -1.08 2.54
C ILE A 50 -5.77 -1.32 2.62
N ILE A 51 -6.44 -0.70 3.61
CA ILE A 51 -7.88 -0.86 3.82
C ILE A 51 -8.66 -0.36 2.59
N ASN A 52 -8.29 0.79 2.04
CA ASN A 52 -8.93 1.34 0.85
C ASN A 52 -8.76 0.41 -0.36
N LYS A 53 -7.55 -0.12 -0.59
CA LYS A 53 -7.28 -1.04 -1.70
C LYS A 53 -8.04 -2.35 -1.59
N ILE A 54 -8.14 -2.91 -0.40
CA ILE A 54 -8.95 -4.13 -0.18
C ILE A 54 -10.42 -3.88 -0.53
N LYS A 55 -10.98 -2.72 -0.17
CA LYS A 55 -12.36 -2.35 -0.53
C LYS A 55 -12.54 -2.20 -2.04
N ILE A 56 -11.60 -1.51 -2.71
CA ILE A 56 -11.62 -1.33 -4.17
C ILE A 56 -11.57 -2.68 -4.88
N ILE A 57 -10.65 -3.57 -4.50
CA ILE A 57 -10.48 -4.89 -5.13
C ILE A 57 -11.73 -5.78 -4.94
N LYS A 58 -12.34 -5.77 -3.74
CA LYS A 58 -13.59 -6.50 -3.51
C LYS A 58 -14.71 -6.01 -4.43
N LYS A 59 -14.91 -4.68 -4.52
CA LYS A 59 -15.90 -4.08 -5.42
C LYS A 59 -15.58 -4.43 -6.88
N LEU A 60 -14.30 -4.33 -7.27
CA LEU A 60 -13.81 -4.63 -8.61
C LEU A 60 -14.22 -6.05 -9.05
N ASN A 61 -13.91 -7.06 -8.23
CA ASN A 61 -14.20 -8.46 -8.55
C ASN A 61 -15.70 -8.75 -8.66
N ILE A 62 -16.54 -8.16 -7.78
CA ILE A 62 -17.98 -8.38 -7.80
C ILE A 62 -18.60 -7.77 -9.07
N VAL A 63 -18.23 -6.53 -9.39
CA VAL A 63 -18.80 -5.83 -10.56
C VAL A 63 -18.32 -6.46 -11.86
N THR A 64 -17.04 -6.85 -11.93
CA THR A 64 -16.48 -7.55 -13.10
C THR A 64 -17.24 -8.83 -13.41
N LYS A 65 -17.45 -9.71 -12.42
CA LYS A 65 -18.19 -10.97 -12.62
C LYS A 65 -19.61 -10.72 -13.16
N LYS A 66 -20.33 -9.80 -12.53
CA LYS A 66 -21.69 -9.43 -12.98
C LYS A 66 -21.71 -8.88 -14.39
N PHE A 67 -20.72 -8.05 -14.74
CA PHE A 67 -20.65 -7.48 -16.07
C PHE A 67 -20.33 -8.53 -17.14
N GLU A 68 -19.40 -9.44 -16.89
CA GLU A 68 -19.10 -10.55 -17.79
C GLU A 68 -20.31 -11.45 -18.02
N GLU A 69 -21.06 -11.83 -16.99
CA GLU A 69 -22.31 -12.60 -17.11
C GLU A 69 -23.31 -11.89 -18.04
N ILE A 70 -23.49 -10.58 -17.86
CA ILE A 70 -24.37 -9.77 -18.70
C ILE A 70 -23.82 -9.67 -20.13
N PHE A 71 -22.51 -9.47 -20.31
CA PHE A 71 -21.87 -9.37 -21.60
C PHE A 71 -22.05 -10.64 -22.44
N TRP A 72 -21.86 -11.81 -21.81
CA TRP A 72 -22.01 -13.09 -22.51
C TRP A 72 -23.47 -13.45 -22.79
N SER A 73 -24.40 -13.12 -21.93
CA SER A 73 -25.83 -13.37 -22.14
C SER A 73 -26.52 -12.35 -23.05
N SER A 74 -25.83 -11.25 -23.37
CA SER A 74 -26.40 -10.17 -24.19
C SER A 74 -26.43 -10.55 -25.67
N ASN A 75 -27.59 -10.39 -26.32
CA ASN A 75 -27.75 -10.56 -27.77
C ASN A 75 -27.29 -9.34 -28.57
N SER A 76 -27.31 -8.15 -27.98
CA SER A 76 -26.95 -6.86 -28.59
C SER A 76 -25.92 -6.13 -27.74
N LEU A 77 -24.78 -5.77 -28.34
CA LEU A 77 -23.73 -4.98 -27.68
C LEU A 77 -24.16 -3.51 -27.54
N GLU A 78 -24.98 -3.01 -28.50
CA GLU A 78 -25.52 -1.67 -28.46
C GLU A 78 -26.48 -1.47 -27.28
N ASP A 79 -27.36 -2.43 -27.00
CA ASP A 79 -28.27 -2.40 -25.87
C ASP A 79 -27.51 -2.47 -24.53
N LEU A 80 -26.43 -3.22 -24.50
CA LEU A 80 -25.56 -3.26 -23.31
C LEU A 80 -24.84 -1.93 -23.12
N TYR A 81 -24.36 -1.31 -24.20
CA TYR A 81 -23.69 -0.03 -24.17
C TYR A 81 -24.63 1.07 -23.64
N THR A 82 -25.85 1.19 -24.15
CA THR A 82 -26.83 2.18 -23.66
C THR A 82 -27.14 2.05 -22.16
N LYS A 83 -27.10 0.83 -21.61
CA LYS A 83 -27.29 0.55 -20.17
C LYS A 83 -26.07 0.87 -19.33
N THR A 84 -24.88 0.94 -19.91
CA THR A 84 -23.61 1.11 -19.21
C THR A 84 -22.90 2.42 -19.50
N GLU A 85 -23.36 3.21 -20.49
CA GLU A 85 -22.74 4.46 -20.93
C GLU A 85 -22.52 5.46 -19.79
N SER A 86 -23.47 5.55 -18.84
CA SER A 86 -23.38 6.43 -17.67
C SER A 86 -22.54 5.85 -16.52
N LYS A 87 -22.07 4.59 -16.60
CA LYS A 87 -21.41 3.86 -15.50
C LYS A 87 -19.92 3.69 -15.75
N ASN A 88 -19.16 4.78 -15.81
CA ASN A 88 -17.71 4.73 -16.06
C ASN A 88 -16.84 4.51 -14.79
N ASP A 89 -17.45 4.23 -13.64
CA ASP A 89 -16.74 4.08 -12.36
C ASP A 89 -16.03 2.75 -12.19
N HIS A 90 -16.11 1.87 -13.21
CA HIS A 90 -15.54 0.53 -13.13
C HIS A 90 -14.66 0.22 -14.34
N ALA A 91 -13.44 -0.29 -14.09
CA ALA A 91 -12.42 -0.47 -15.12
C ALA A 91 -12.90 -1.27 -16.34
N MET A 92 -13.55 -2.44 -16.15
CA MET A 92 -14.05 -3.26 -17.26
C MET A 92 -15.18 -2.56 -18.03
N ILE A 93 -16.11 -1.91 -17.35
CA ILE A 93 -17.20 -1.16 -17.98
C ILE A 93 -16.65 0.04 -18.76
N SER A 94 -15.69 0.78 -18.19
CA SER A 94 -15.01 1.90 -18.84
C SER A 94 -14.28 1.43 -20.11
N THR A 95 -13.58 0.29 -20.04
CA THR A 95 -12.89 -0.31 -21.20
C THR A 95 -13.88 -0.74 -22.26
N PHE A 96 -14.98 -1.40 -21.89
CA PHE A 96 -16.06 -1.75 -22.82
C PHE A 96 -16.67 -0.52 -23.50
N ASN A 97 -17.03 0.51 -22.74
CA ASN A 97 -17.64 1.72 -23.27
C ASN A 97 -16.74 2.43 -24.29
N LYS A 98 -15.43 2.55 -23.98
CA LYS A 98 -14.47 3.14 -24.92
C LYS A 98 -14.31 2.31 -26.20
N ALA A 99 -14.30 0.98 -26.08
CA ALA A 99 -14.26 0.08 -27.22
C ALA A 99 -15.53 0.21 -28.08
N MET A 100 -16.69 0.32 -27.46
CA MET A 100 -17.97 0.52 -28.15
C MET A 100 -18.02 1.84 -28.90
N ILE A 101 -17.57 2.93 -28.33
CA ILE A 101 -17.47 4.23 -28.99
C ILE A 101 -16.63 4.13 -30.26
N GLU A 102 -15.44 3.52 -30.16
CA GLU A 102 -14.55 3.38 -31.32
C GLU A 102 -15.13 2.42 -32.36
N TRP A 103 -15.73 1.31 -31.93
CA TRP A 103 -16.40 0.37 -32.84
C TRP A 103 -17.55 1.02 -33.61
N LEU A 104 -18.44 1.78 -32.94
CA LEU A 104 -19.53 2.50 -33.58
C LEU A 104 -19.04 3.54 -34.59
N ARG A 105 -17.89 4.17 -34.30
CA ARG A 105 -17.27 5.14 -35.19
C ARG A 105 -16.68 4.49 -36.45
N ILE A 106 -16.11 3.30 -36.34
CA ILE A 106 -15.39 2.65 -37.44
C ILE A 106 -16.33 1.84 -38.35
N ARG A 107 -17.38 1.22 -37.78
CA ARG A 107 -18.27 0.34 -38.55
C ARG A 107 -18.96 1.03 -39.77
N GLY A 108 -19.08 2.36 -39.75
CA GLY A 108 -19.61 3.17 -40.84
C GLY A 108 -18.59 3.59 -41.90
N THR A 109 -17.32 3.24 -41.74
CA THR A 109 -16.24 3.67 -42.61
C THR A 109 -15.70 2.48 -43.48
N LYS A 110 -15.10 2.80 -44.64
CA LYS A 110 -14.44 1.80 -45.52
C LYS A 110 -13.13 1.22 -44.98
N LEU A 111 -12.82 1.48 -43.67
CA LEU A 111 -11.55 1.12 -43.00
C LEU A 111 -11.61 -0.25 -42.27
N LYS A 112 -12.33 -1.24 -42.87
CA LYS A 112 -12.46 -2.57 -42.23
C LYS A 112 -11.12 -3.22 -41.90
N ASP A 113 -10.13 -3.08 -42.80
CA ASP A 113 -8.81 -3.70 -42.64
C ASP A 113 -8.00 -3.09 -41.47
N GLN A 114 -8.35 -1.88 -41.03
CA GLN A 114 -7.70 -1.21 -39.89
C GLN A 114 -8.53 -1.32 -38.60
N MET A 115 -9.74 -1.88 -38.65
CA MET A 115 -10.67 -1.90 -37.53
C MET A 115 -10.10 -2.63 -36.33
N GLU A 116 -9.54 -3.81 -36.54
CA GLU A 116 -8.95 -4.64 -35.49
C GLU A 116 -7.78 -3.95 -34.79
N SER A 117 -6.85 -3.38 -35.56
CA SER A 117 -5.71 -2.64 -35.04
C SER A 117 -6.14 -1.43 -34.20
N ARG A 118 -7.12 -0.67 -34.65
CA ARG A 118 -7.64 0.51 -33.96
C ARG A 118 -8.37 0.13 -32.67
N LEU A 119 -9.19 -0.92 -32.70
CA LEU A 119 -9.86 -1.43 -31.49
C LEU A 119 -8.85 -1.93 -30.46
N ASN A 120 -7.85 -2.71 -30.87
CA ASN A 120 -6.80 -3.19 -30.00
C ASN A 120 -6.02 -2.03 -29.36
N ASN A 121 -5.66 -0.99 -30.13
CA ASN A 121 -4.99 0.19 -29.61
C ASN A 121 -5.84 0.95 -28.58
N THR A 122 -7.14 1.11 -28.85
CA THR A 122 -8.07 1.77 -27.95
C THR A 122 -8.27 0.96 -26.67
N LEU A 123 -8.43 -0.36 -26.79
CA LEU A 123 -8.56 -1.27 -25.64
C LEU A 123 -7.30 -1.26 -24.78
N ASN A 124 -6.12 -1.43 -25.37
CA ASN A 124 -4.84 -1.42 -24.64
C ASN A 124 -4.62 -0.08 -23.93
N SER A 125 -4.87 1.04 -24.61
CA SER A 125 -4.79 2.37 -23.97
C SER A 125 -5.79 2.51 -22.82
N SER A 126 -7.01 1.98 -22.98
CA SER A 126 -8.00 2.00 -21.90
C SER A 126 -7.59 1.14 -20.72
N ILE A 127 -7.10 -0.09 -20.95
CA ILE A 127 -6.62 -1.00 -19.91
C ILE A 127 -5.49 -0.36 -19.13
N ASN A 128 -4.47 0.18 -19.82
CA ASN A 128 -3.33 0.84 -19.16
C ASN A 128 -3.77 2.02 -18.29
N ASN A 129 -4.72 2.84 -18.78
CA ASN A 129 -5.26 3.95 -18.00
C ASN A 129 -6.03 3.48 -16.75
N GLU A 130 -6.82 2.43 -16.86
CA GLU A 130 -7.56 1.90 -15.72
C GLU A 130 -6.62 1.20 -14.71
N MET A 131 -5.61 0.46 -15.18
CA MET A 131 -4.59 -0.15 -14.32
C MET A 131 -3.79 0.91 -13.56
N THR A 132 -3.36 1.99 -14.22
CA THR A 132 -2.66 3.12 -13.57
C THR A 132 -3.50 3.73 -12.42
N LYS A 133 -4.82 3.85 -12.62
CA LYS A 133 -5.71 4.32 -11.52
C LYS A 133 -5.78 3.32 -10.38
N LEU A 134 -5.85 2.03 -10.69
CA LEU A 134 -5.90 0.97 -9.69
C LEU A 134 -4.58 0.83 -8.91
N GLU A 135 -3.45 1.11 -9.53
CA GLU A 135 -2.11 1.08 -8.92
C GLU A 135 -1.77 2.34 -8.10
N LYS A 136 -2.56 3.39 -8.22
CA LYS A 136 -2.33 4.64 -7.48
C LYS A 136 -2.05 4.38 -6.00
N ASN A 137 -1.02 5.01 -5.44
CA ASN A 137 -0.52 4.86 -4.07
C ASN A 137 0.13 3.50 -3.73
N MET A 138 0.23 2.54 -4.68
CA MET A 138 0.96 1.29 -4.43
C MET A 138 2.47 1.54 -4.23
N ILE A 139 3.03 2.52 -4.94
CA ILE A 139 4.44 2.90 -4.83
C ILE A 139 4.82 3.33 -3.40
N PHE A 140 3.88 3.92 -2.66
CA PHE A 140 4.11 4.26 -1.25
C PHE A 140 4.31 3.02 -0.38
N LEU A 141 3.48 1.99 -0.58
CA LEU A 141 3.62 0.72 0.16
C LEU A 141 4.96 0.03 -0.17
N ALA A 142 5.35 0.01 -1.44
CA ALA A 142 6.63 -0.55 -1.87
C ALA A 142 7.80 0.20 -1.23
N SER A 143 7.78 1.54 -1.30
CA SER A 143 8.84 2.38 -0.74
C SER A 143 8.92 2.27 0.78
N LEU A 144 7.78 2.30 1.48
CA LEU A 144 7.75 2.12 2.93
C LEU A 144 8.29 0.75 3.33
N GLY A 145 7.85 -0.30 2.64
CA GLY A 145 8.30 -1.66 2.90
C GLY A 145 9.80 -1.85 2.75
N SER A 146 10.41 -1.22 1.75
CA SER A 146 11.84 -1.31 1.49
C SER A 146 12.69 -0.34 2.33
N SER A 147 12.19 0.85 2.67
CA SER A 147 13.00 1.89 3.31
C SER A 147 12.82 1.98 4.84
N ALA A 148 11.62 1.66 5.37
CA ALA A 148 11.34 1.84 6.80
C ALA A 148 12.29 1.05 7.72
N PRO A 149 12.74 -0.18 7.41
CA PRO A 149 13.75 -0.88 8.23
C PRO A 149 15.07 -0.11 8.32
N PHE A 150 15.51 0.51 7.23
CA PHE A 150 16.75 1.30 7.18
C PHE A 150 16.60 2.62 7.94
N VAL A 151 15.42 3.26 7.88
CA VAL A 151 15.11 4.44 8.68
C VAL A 151 15.11 4.09 10.17
N GLY A 152 14.54 2.95 10.55
CA GLY A 152 14.62 2.44 11.93
C GLY A 152 16.07 2.14 12.36
N LEU A 153 16.86 1.49 11.50
CA LEU A 153 18.28 1.22 11.73
C LEU A 153 19.08 2.52 11.91
N PHE A 154 18.80 3.54 11.11
CA PHE A 154 19.41 4.86 11.29
C PHE A 154 19.12 5.41 12.70
N GLY A 155 17.88 5.30 13.19
CA GLY A 155 17.53 5.68 14.57
C GLY A 155 18.32 4.91 15.61
N THR A 156 18.59 3.61 15.38
CA THR A 156 19.40 2.80 16.29
C THR A 156 20.85 3.26 16.31
N VAL A 157 21.46 3.45 15.15
CA VAL A 157 22.85 3.91 15.05
C VAL A 157 23.04 5.26 15.75
N TRP A 158 22.09 6.19 15.52
CA TRP A 158 22.10 7.51 16.12
C TRP A 158 21.98 7.45 17.66
N GLY A 159 21.02 6.69 18.18
CA GLY A 159 20.80 6.57 19.63
C GLY A 159 21.95 5.87 20.36
N ILE A 160 22.55 4.83 19.74
CA ILE A 160 23.74 4.17 20.29
C ILE A 160 24.93 5.13 20.29
N MET A 161 25.15 5.90 19.22
CA MET A 161 26.18 6.92 19.15
C MET A 161 26.06 7.94 20.30
N ASN A 162 24.84 8.44 20.55
CA ASN A 162 24.59 9.35 21.64
C ASN A 162 24.85 8.72 23.03
N SER A 163 24.54 7.43 23.17
CA SER A 163 24.81 6.70 24.41
C SER A 163 26.32 6.59 24.69
N PHE A 164 27.12 6.32 23.67
CA PHE A 164 28.58 6.33 23.79
C PHE A 164 29.15 7.76 24.06
N GLN A 165 28.59 8.76 23.44
CA GLN A 165 28.96 10.15 23.72
C GLN A 165 28.70 10.54 25.17
N ALA A 166 27.58 10.10 25.73
CA ALA A 166 27.27 10.31 27.17
C ALA A 166 28.33 9.69 28.10
N ILE A 167 28.82 8.46 27.77
CA ILE A 167 29.95 7.83 28.50
C ILE A 167 31.19 8.71 28.44
N GLY A 168 31.55 9.23 27.28
CA GLY A 168 32.70 10.07 27.04
C GLY A 168 32.68 11.36 27.89
N ILE A 169 31.48 11.97 27.97
CA ILE A 169 31.27 13.22 28.75
C ILE A 169 31.26 12.95 30.24
N THR A 170 30.50 11.94 30.68
CA THR A 170 30.30 11.66 32.13
C THR A 170 31.45 10.85 32.74
N LYS A 171 32.31 10.25 31.90
CA LYS A 171 33.36 9.26 32.31
C LYS A 171 32.78 8.12 33.15
N ASN A 172 31.51 7.83 33.02
CA ASN A 172 30.80 6.81 33.78
C ASN A 172 30.32 5.70 32.80
N THR A 173 30.88 4.52 32.94
CA THR A 173 30.57 3.35 32.13
C THR A 173 29.43 2.49 32.69
N SER A 174 28.72 2.99 33.73
CA SER A 174 27.60 2.27 34.29
C SER A 174 26.50 2.02 33.30
N LEU A 175 25.98 0.79 33.25
CA LEU A 175 24.86 0.40 32.41
C LEU A 175 23.63 1.30 32.63
N ALA A 176 23.42 1.81 33.81
CA ALA A 176 22.33 2.73 34.13
C ALA A 176 22.35 4.04 33.32
N VAL A 177 23.54 4.48 32.90
CA VAL A 177 23.71 5.69 32.07
C VAL A 177 23.32 5.45 30.61
N VAL A 178 23.59 4.28 30.06
CA VAL A 178 23.44 4.00 28.59
C VAL A 178 22.19 3.19 28.26
N ALA A 179 21.67 2.40 29.21
CA ALA A 179 20.53 1.51 28.94
C ALA A 179 19.29 2.24 28.38
N PRO A 180 18.90 3.43 28.87
CA PRO A 180 17.76 4.16 28.32
C PRO A 180 17.96 4.52 26.85
N GLY A 181 19.11 5.11 26.48
CA GLY A 181 19.39 5.50 25.10
C GLY A 181 19.48 4.32 24.14
N ILE A 182 20.02 3.18 24.61
CA ILE A 182 20.03 1.93 23.82
C ILE A 182 18.61 1.40 23.64
N ALA A 183 17.76 1.42 24.67
CA ALA A 183 16.37 0.98 24.58
C ALA A 183 15.56 1.84 23.61
N GLU A 184 15.72 3.16 23.65
CA GLU A 184 15.11 4.11 22.72
C GLU A 184 15.53 3.84 21.26
N ALA A 185 16.82 3.59 21.06
CA ALA A 185 17.37 3.25 19.75
C ALA A 185 16.73 1.97 19.19
N LEU A 186 16.73 0.89 19.97
CA LEU A 186 16.14 -0.40 19.57
C LEU A 186 14.64 -0.28 19.27
N PHE A 187 13.93 0.58 20.02
CA PHE A 187 12.52 0.86 19.77
C PHE A 187 12.28 1.50 18.39
N ALA A 188 13.16 2.40 17.94
CA ALA A 188 13.06 2.97 16.59
C ALA A 188 13.17 1.88 15.49
N THR A 189 14.08 0.92 15.63
CA THR A 189 14.17 -0.20 14.68
C THR A 189 12.93 -1.09 14.72
N ALA A 190 12.42 -1.41 15.89
CA ALA A 190 11.20 -2.19 16.03
C ALA A 190 10.02 -1.53 15.30
N LEU A 191 9.85 -0.20 15.43
CA LEU A 191 8.84 0.56 14.70
C LEU A 191 9.05 0.54 13.18
N GLY A 192 10.29 0.61 12.72
CA GLY A 192 10.62 0.47 11.30
C GLY A 192 10.14 -0.86 10.73
N LEU A 193 10.35 -1.97 11.46
CA LEU A 193 9.88 -3.30 11.07
C LEU A 193 8.36 -3.42 11.14
N VAL A 194 7.72 -2.88 12.17
CA VAL A 194 6.25 -2.88 12.32
C VAL A 194 5.58 -2.10 11.19
N ALA A 195 6.19 -1.04 10.69
CA ALA A 195 5.70 -0.28 9.54
C ALA A 195 5.94 -1.03 8.21
N ALA A 196 7.12 -1.64 8.05
CA ALA A 196 7.54 -2.25 6.80
C ALA A 196 6.81 -3.58 6.49
N ILE A 197 6.71 -4.47 7.48
CA ILE A 197 6.21 -5.83 7.25
C ILE A 197 4.79 -5.85 6.68
N PRO A 198 3.79 -5.15 7.27
CA PRO A 198 2.45 -5.09 6.69
C PRO A 198 2.42 -4.44 5.31
N ALA A 199 3.25 -3.42 5.08
CA ALA A 199 3.32 -2.72 3.80
C ALA A 199 3.81 -3.63 2.67
N VAL A 200 4.89 -4.41 2.90
CA VAL A 200 5.42 -5.39 1.92
C VAL A 200 4.40 -6.48 1.63
N ILE A 201 3.82 -7.08 2.67
CA ILE A 201 2.84 -8.16 2.50
C ILE A 201 1.63 -7.67 1.70
N ALA A 202 1.12 -6.49 2.05
CA ALA A 202 -0.03 -5.91 1.36
C ALA A 202 0.31 -5.54 -0.09
N TYR A 203 1.47 -4.90 -0.33
CA TYR A 203 1.93 -4.57 -1.67
C TYR A 203 1.99 -5.80 -2.57
N ASN A 204 2.68 -6.85 -2.14
CA ASN A 204 2.85 -8.07 -2.93
C ASN A 204 1.50 -8.73 -3.24
N LYS A 205 0.60 -8.82 -2.25
CA LYS A 205 -0.72 -9.41 -2.44
C LYS A 205 -1.60 -8.59 -3.37
N ILE A 206 -1.62 -7.26 -3.20
CA ILE A 206 -2.43 -6.36 -4.03
C ILE A 206 -1.89 -6.33 -5.46
N SER A 207 -0.57 -6.23 -5.65
CA SER A 207 0.07 -6.26 -6.97
C SER A 207 -0.32 -7.53 -7.73
N SER A 208 -0.14 -8.70 -7.13
CA SER A 208 -0.53 -9.97 -7.75
C SER A 208 -2.01 -10.04 -8.15
N VAL A 209 -2.92 -9.45 -7.35
CA VAL A 209 -4.34 -9.39 -7.70
C VAL A 209 -4.60 -8.43 -8.87
N LEU A 210 -3.89 -7.31 -8.92
CA LEU A 210 -4.02 -6.34 -10.01
C LEU A 210 -3.42 -6.90 -11.32
N ASP A 211 -2.31 -7.62 -11.26
CA ASP A 211 -1.70 -8.30 -12.42
C ASP A 211 -2.67 -9.32 -13.02
N ASN A 212 -3.28 -10.17 -12.19
CA ASN A 212 -4.31 -11.11 -12.62
C ASN A 212 -5.54 -10.39 -13.21
N TYR A 213 -5.88 -9.23 -12.67
CA TYR A 213 -6.99 -8.44 -13.19
C TYR A 213 -6.64 -7.80 -14.54
N SER A 214 -5.40 -7.37 -14.77
CA SER A 214 -4.91 -6.90 -16.07
C SER A 214 -5.08 -7.97 -17.14
N VAL A 215 -4.61 -9.19 -16.86
CA VAL A 215 -4.77 -10.33 -17.78
C VAL A 215 -6.25 -10.60 -18.10
N ARG A 216 -7.13 -10.48 -17.09
CA ARG A 216 -8.57 -10.64 -17.29
C ARG A 216 -9.17 -9.56 -18.20
N LEU A 217 -8.73 -8.30 -18.07
CA LEU A 217 -9.12 -7.22 -18.97
C LEU A 217 -8.62 -7.44 -20.40
N GLU A 218 -7.39 -7.94 -20.56
CA GLU A 218 -6.81 -8.26 -21.85
C GLU A 218 -7.57 -9.40 -22.55
N THR A 219 -7.90 -10.46 -21.80
CA THR A 219 -8.74 -11.56 -22.29
C THR A 219 -10.10 -11.04 -22.75
N PHE A 220 -10.76 -10.22 -21.92
CA PHE A 220 -12.02 -9.58 -22.30
C PHE A 220 -11.89 -8.73 -23.56
N ALA A 221 -10.80 -7.98 -23.72
CA ALA A 221 -10.54 -7.17 -24.90
C ALA A 221 -10.43 -8.02 -26.18
N GLN A 222 -9.68 -9.13 -26.13
CA GLN A 222 -9.56 -10.07 -27.25
C GLN A 222 -10.91 -10.68 -27.62
N GLU A 223 -11.70 -11.08 -26.65
CA GLU A 223 -13.04 -11.64 -26.87
C GLU A 223 -14.01 -10.61 -27.45
N PHE A 224 -13.94 -9.36 -26.99
CA PHE A 224 -14.72 -8.26 -27.56
C PHE A 224 -14.37 -8.05 -29.04
N VAL A 225 -13.07 -7.95 -29.38
CA VAL A 225 -12.62 -7.80 -30.76
C VAL A 225 -13.09 -8.97 -31.60
N GLY A 226 -12.91 -10.21 -31.15
CA GLY A 226 -13.37 -11.41 -31.87
C GLY A 226 -14.88 -11.43 -32.08
N ARG A 227 -15.69 -10.87 -31.16
CA ARG A 227 -17.15 -10.81 -31.31
C ARG A 227 -17.62 -9.76 -32.31
N VAL A 228 -16.91 -8.62 -32.43
CA VAL A 228 -17.29 -7.54 -33.36
C VAL A 228 -16.69 -7.70 -34.77
N THR A 229 -15.59 -8.47 -34.91
CA THR A 229 -14.97 -8.74 -36.22
C THR A 229 -15.61 -9.91 -36.97
N ARG A 230 -16.26 -10.86 -36.26
CA ARG A 230 -16.96 -12.01 -36.86
C ARG A 230 -18.33 -11.68 -37.46
N LYS A 231 -18.85 -10.48 -37.23
CA LYS A 231 -20.09 -9.96 -37.83
C LYS A 231 -19.78 -9.04 -39.01
#